data_c60cdfea2467d929d0f0c2f4f5343271
#
_entry.id   c60cdfea2467d929d0f0c2f4f5343271
#
_cell.length_a   1.000
_cell.length_b   1.000
_cell.length_c   1.000
_cell.angle_alpha   90.00
_cell.angle_beta   90.00
_cell.angle_gamma   90.00
#
_symmetry.space_group_name_H-M   'P 1'
#
loop_
_entity.id
_entity.type
_entity.pdbx_description
1 polymer ?
#
loop_
_entity_poly.entity_id
_entity_poly.type
_entity_poly.pdbx_seq_one_letter_code
_entity_poly.pdbx_strand_id
1 'polypeptide(L)'
;LSTMVEKVTSGATSALGNISMTGYDSTKLTSMVEKVTSGATGALGKISMNGYDDADLTAMMEKVTAGATGALGRISMTGYSSDNLSSMVEKVTSGATAALGDISMTGFSSDNLTSMIEKVTAGATGALGKISMTGYDAADLSGMLTKISAGATGALGEIEMDGYDSNDLAGMVEKITSGATGALGQIEMDGYSS
;
A
#
# COMPACT_ATOMS: atom_id res chain seq x y z
N LEU A 1 -11.56 14.41 -3.39
CA LEU A 1 -10.65 13.73 -4.31
C LEU A 1 -10.23 12.38 -3.73
N SER A 2 -9.81 12.29 -2.47
CA SER A 2 -9.33 11.05 -1.81
C SER A 2 -10.29 9.87 -1.97
N THR A 3 -11.59 10.08 -1.77
CA THR A 3 -12.60 9.03 -1.96
C THR A 3 -12.72 8.57 -3.42
N MET A 4 -12.51 9.47 -4.37
CA MET A 4 -12.49 9.11 -5.79
C MET A 4 -11.28 8.23 -6.11
N VAL A 5 -10.13 8.60 -5.61
CA VAL A 5 -8.87 7.85 -5.80
C VAL A 5 -8.99 6.45 -5.18
N GLU A 6 -9.52 6.34 -3.96
CA GLU A 6 -9.81 5.05 -3.32
C GLU A 6 -10.73 4.17 -4.19
N LYS A 7 -11.82 4.74 -4.69
CA LYS A 7 -12.77 3.99 -5.52
C LYS A 7 -12.19 3.57 -6.86
N VAL A 8 -11.39 4.41 -7.49
CA VAL A 8 -10.71 4.06 -8.76
C VAL A 8 -9.74 2.92 -8.54
N THR A 9 -8.88 3.03 -7.52
CA THR A 9 -7.87 2.00 -7.21
C THR A 9 -8.54 0.68 -6.79
N SER A 10 -9.53 0.75 -5.91
CA SER A 10 -10.31 -0.40 -5.48
C SER A 10 -11.06 -1.06 -6.66
N GLY A 11 -11.67 -0.25 -7.53
CA GLY A 11 -12.35 -0.74 -8.72
C GLY A 11 -11.41 -1.43 -9.70
N ALA A 12 -10.27 -0.81 -9.99
CA ALA A 12 -9.27 -1.38 -10.88
C ALA A 12 -8.69 -2.69 -10.34
N THR A 13 -8.36 -2.74 -9.04
CA THR A 13 -7.87 -3.96 -8.40
C THR A 13 -8.94 -5.06 -8.36
N SER A 14 -10.18 -4.72 -8.00
CA SER A 14 -11.29 -5.68 -7.97
C SER A 14 -11.62 -6.25 -9.36
N ALA A 15 -11.44 -5.45 -10.41
CA ALA A 15 -11.67 -5.89 -11.79
C ALA A 15 -10.73 -7.03 -12.20
N LEU A 16 -9.58 -7.17 -11.57
CA LEU A 16 -8.68 -8.31 -11.80
C LEU A 16 -9.36 -9.63 -11.44
N GLY A 17 -10.27 -9.65 -10.43
CA GLY A 17 -11.03 -10.82 -10.06
C GLY A 17 -12.06 -11.25 -11.12
N ASN A 18 -12.44 -10.34 -12.02
CA ASN A 18 -13.38 -10.64 -13.12
C ASN A 18 -12.67 -11.14 -14.39
N ILE A 19 -11.35 -11.09 -14.42
CA ILE A 19 -10.56 -11.60 -15.54
C ILE A 19 -10.42 -13.11 -15.36
N SER A 20 -10.63 -13.87 -16.45
CA SER A 20 -10.34 -15.31 -16.42
C SER A 20 -8.84 -15.52 -16.16
N MET A 21 -8.51 -16.00 -14.97
CA MET A 21 -7.14 -16.26 -14.55
C MET A 21 -6.60 -17.64 -14.97
N THR A 22 -7.27 -18.29 -15.94
CA THR A 22 -6.80 -19.57 -16.48
C THR A 22 -5.40 -19.41 -17.06
N GLY A 23 -4.42 -20.09 -16.48
CA GLY A 23 -3.02 -20.00 -16.87
C GLY A 23 -2.24 -18.81 -16.27
N TYR A 24 -2.86 -18.04 -15.38
CA TYR A 24 -2.16 -17.05 -14.55
C TYR A 24 -1.82 -17.65 -13.20
N ASP A 25 -0.59 -17.41 -12.76
CA ASP A 25 -0.14 -17.75 -11.42
C ASP A 25 -0.21 -16.54 -10.49
N SER A 26 0.06 -16.77 -9.21
CA SER A 26 0.07 -15.70 -8.19
C SER A 26 1.08 -14.60 -8.49
N THR A 27 2.21 -14.91 -9.12
CA THR A 27 3.25 -13.93 -9.49
C THR A 27 2.73 -12.93 -10.51
N LYS A 28 1.98 -13.39 -11.51
CA LYS A 28 1.37 -12.52 -12.51
C LYS A 28 0.30 -11.63 -11.90
N LEU A 29 -0.56 -12.17 -11.04
CA LEU A 29 -1.57 -11.39 -10.32
C LEU A 29 -0.90 -10.34 -9.43
N THR A 30 0.12 -10.72 -8.67
CA THR A 30 0.92 -9.83 -7.83
C THR A 30 1.49 -8.66 -8.63
N SER A 31 2.08 -8.94 -9.80
CA SER A 31 2.60 -7.89 -10.68
C SER A 31 1.51 -6.96 -11.24
N MET A 32 0.32 -7.49 -11.54
CA MET A 32 -0.81 -6.67 -11.97
C MET A 32 -1.27 -5.72 -10.86
N VAL A 33 -1.38 -6.21 -9.64
CA VAL A 33 -1.78 -5.40 -8.47
C VAL A 33 -0.75 -4.30 -8.20
N GLU A 34 0.55 -4.61 -8.26
CA GLU A 34 1.62 -3.62 -8.14
C GLU A 34 1.46 -2.50 -9.18
N LYS A 35 1.24 -2.86 -10.44
CA LYS A 35 1.09 -1.87 -11.51
C LYS A 35 -0.18 -1.01 -11.38
N VAL A 36 -1.27 -1.58 -10.89
CA VAL A 36 -2.49 -0.80 -10.58
C VAL A 36 -2.19 0.24 -9.50
N THR A 37 -1.51 -0.17 -8.44
CA THR A 37 -1.20 0.72 -7.31
C THR A 37 -0.19 1.79 -7.70
N SER A 38 0.90 1.40 -8.36
CA SER A 38 1.92 2.32 -8.86
C SER A 38 1.32 3.32 -9.86
N GLY A 39 0.50 2.85 -10.80
CA GLY A 39 -0.18 3.72 -11.76
C GLY A 39 -1.16 4.70 -11.11
N ALA A 40 -1.90 4.26 -10.10
CA ALA A 40 -2.83 5.13 -9.38
C ALA A 40 -2.08 6.21 -8.58
N THR A 41 -0.97 5.84 -7.91
CA THR A 41 -0.14 6.77 -7.17
C THR A 41 0.56 7.77 -8.10
N GLY A 42 1.23 7.31 -9.15
CA GLY A 42 1.92 8.18 -10.10
C GLY A 42 0.98 9.11 -10.86
N ALA A 43 -0.29 8.70 -11.06
CA ALA A 43 -1.29 9.56 -11.68
C ALA A 43 -1.64 10.79 -10.81
N LEU A 44 -1.45 10.72 -9.50
CA LEU A 44 -1.66 11.87 -8.61
C LEU A 44 -0.68 13.01 -8.94
N GLY A 45 0.55 12.69 -9.33
CA GLY A 45 1.53 13.68 -9.75
C GLY A 45 1.15 14.44 -11.03
N LYS A 46 0.19 13.91 -11.81
CA LYS A 46 -0.31 14.53 -13.05
C LYS A 46 -1.57 15.36 -12.85
N ILE A 47 -2.15 15.34 -11.66
CA ILE A 47 -3.32 16.13 -11.31
C ILE A 47 -2.84 17.51 -10.87
N SER A 48 -3.51 18.57 -11.35
CA SER A 48 -3.26 19.91 -10.83
C SER A 48 -3.69 19.98 -9.36
N MET A 49 -2.71 20.13 -8.48
CA MET A 49 -2.92 20.19 -7.02
C MET A 49 -3.19 21.62 -6.52
N ASN A 50 -3.62 22.51 -7.40
CA ASN A 50 -3.98 23.87 -6.98
C ASN A 50 -5.11 23.84 -5.94
N GLY A 51 -4.81 24.32 -4.73
CA GLY A 51 -5.75 24.33 -3.60
C GLY A 51 -5.77 23.04 -2.77
N TYR A 52 -4.86 22.11 -3.03
CA TYR A 52 -4.58 20.96 -2.18
C TYR A 52 -3.25 21.18 -1.47
N ASP A 53 -3.19 20.79 -0.22
CA ASP A 53 -1.97 20.82 0.57
C ASP A 53 -1.34 19.41 0.73
N ASP A 54 -0.24 19.35 1.46
CA ASP A 54 0.48 18.12 1.75
C ASP A 54 -0.37 17.11 2.54
N ALA A 55 -1.26 17.58 3.42
CA ALA A 55 -2.17 16.71 4.17
C ALA A 55 -3.21 16.06 3.22
N ASP A 56 -3.69 16.80 2.25
CA ASP A 56 -4.58 16.27 1.22
C ASP A 56 -3.89 15.18 0.38
N LEU A 57 -2.66 15.42 -0.06
CA LEU A 57 -1.88 14.45 -0.82
C LEU A 57 -1.58 13.21 0.02
N THR A 58 -1.18 13.41 1.26
CA THR A 58 -0.94 12.33 2.23
C THR A 58 -2.19 11.46 2.43
N ALA A 59 -3.37 12.07 2.58
CA ALA A 59 -4.64 11.35 2.68
C ALA A 59 -4.98 10.58 1.39
N MET A 60 -4.65 11.12 0.23
CA MET A 60 -4.83 10.41 -1.04
C MET A 60 -3.93 9.18 -1.13
N MET A 61 -2.70 9.26 -0.67
CA MET A 61 -1.77 8.11 -0.63
C MET A 61 -2.31 6.97 0.24
N GLU A 62 -2.79 7.29 1.44
CA GLU A 62 -3.44 6.31 2.31
C GLU A 62 -4.62 5.62 1.60
N LYS A 63 -5.45 6.38 0.90
CA LYS A 63 -6.63 5.87 0.20
C LYS A 63 -6.29 5.02 -1.02
N VAL A 64 -5.25 5.34 -1.77
CA VAL A 64 -4.76 4.48 -2.86
C VAL A 64 -4.41 3.10 -2.32
N THR A 65 -3.60 3.07 -1.27
CA THR A 65 -3.07 1.83 -0.70
C THR A 65 -4.17 1.02 -0.03
N ALA A 66 -5.03 1.67 0.76
CA ALA A 66 -6.18 1.04 1.38
C ALA A 66 -7.18 0.49 0.35
N GLY A 67 -7.41 1.22 -0.74
CA GLY A 67 -8.27 0.78 -1.84
C GLY A 67 -7.73 -0.46 -2.55
N ALA A 68 -6.44 -0.48 -2.87
CA ALA A 68 -5.78 -1.61 -3.52
C ALA A 68 -5.77 -2.85 -2.61
N THR A 69 -5.30 -2.70 -1.36
CA THR A 69 -5.21 -3.81 -0.41
C THR A 69 -6.59 -4.38 -0.09
N GLY A 70 -7.56 -3.54 0.24
CA GLY A 70 -8.92 -4.00 0.57
C GLY A 70 -9.64 -4.67 -0.59
N ALA A 71 -9.29 -4.32 -1.84
CA ALA A 71 -9.86 -4.94 -3.02
C ALA A 71 -9.30 -6.35 -3.29
N LEU A 72 -8.17 -6.73 -2.72
CA LEU A 72 -7.65 -8.09 -2.81
C LEU A 72 -8.67 -9.11 -2.26
N GLY A 73 -9.44 -8.74 -1.23
CA GLY A 73 -10.51 -9.59 -0.68
C GLY A 73 -11.66 -9.87 -1.66
N ARG A 74 -11.75 -9.14 -2.77
CA ARG A 74 -12.75 -9.36 -3.82
C ARG A 74 -12.25 -10.23 -4.96
N ILE A 75 -10.97 -10.54 -4.98
CA ILE A 75 -10.37 -11.45 -5.96
C ILE A 75 -10.53 -12.86 -5.42
N SER A 76 -10.98 -13.79 -6.27
CA SER A 76 -11.05 -15.19 -5.86
C SER A 76 -9.65 -15.72 -5.59
N MET A 77 -9.36 -16.00 -4.33
CA MET A 77 -8.06 -16.50 -3.85
C MET A 77 -8.02 -18.03 -3.75
N THR A 78 -8.95 -18.74 -4.44
CA THR A 78 -8.97 -20.20 -4.44
C THR A 78 -7.64 -20.74 -4.97
N GLY A 79 -6.91 -21.46 -4.13
CA GLY A 79 -5.60 -22.01 -4.47
C GLY A 79 -4.41 -21.08 -4.20
N TYR A 80 -4.64 -19.90 -3.64
CA TYR A 80 -3.57 -19.02 -3.15
C TYR A 80 -3.33 -19.25 -1.65
N SER A 81 -2.07 -19.23 -1.25
CA SER A 81 -1.66 -19.33 0.16
C SER A 81 -1.58 -17.94 0.82
N SER A 82 -1.42 -17.93 2.15
CA SER A 82 -1.08 -16.71 2.91
C SER A 82 0.17 -16.01 2.38
N ASP A 83 1.18 -16.76 1.95
CA ASP A 83 2.39 -16.21 1.33
C ASP A 83 2.10 -15.47 0.03
N ASN A 84 1.16 -15.98 -0.78
CA ASN A 84 0.75 -15.29 -2.00
C ASN A 84 0.06 -13.96 -1.68
N LEU A 85 -0.84 -13.95 -0.70
CA LEU A 85 -1.50 -12.72 -0.25
C LEU A 85 -0.47 -11.74 0.35
N SER A 86 0.43 -12.23 1.19
CA SER A 86 1.54 -11.44 1.76
C SER A 86 2.38 -10.77 0.67
N SER A 87 2.72 -11.53 -0.38
CA SER A 87 3.46 -10.98 -1.53
C SER A 87 2.67 -9.94 -2.31
N MET A 88 1.36 -10.10 -2.45
CA MET A 88 0.51 -9.09 -3.09
C MET A 88 0.46 -7.80 -2.28
N VAL A 89 0.32 -7.89 -0.96
CA VAL A 89 0.30 -6.73 -0.07
C VAL A 89 1.66 -6.02 -0.06
N GLU A 90 2.78 -6.76 -0.05
CA GLU A 90 4.12 -6.21 -0.22
C GLU A 90 4.21 -5.37 -1.50
N LYS A 91 3.71 -5.90 -2.62
CA LYS A 91 3.76 -5.22 -3.92
C LYS A 91 2.82 -4.00 -4.01
N VAL A 92 1.67 -4.04 -3.35
CA VAL A 92 0.82 -2.84 -3.19
C VAL A 92 1.60 -1.73 -2.50
N THR A 93 2.26 -2.05 -1.40
CA THR A 93 3.01 -1.07 -0.60
C THR A 93 4.24 -0.57 -1.33
N SER A 94 5.03 -1.47 -1.91
CA SER A 94 6.19 -1.14 -2.74
C SER A 94 5.82 -0.25 -3.93
N GLY A 95 4.80 -0.62 -4.70
CA GLY A 95 4.35 0.16 -5.85
C GLY A 95 3.84 1.55 -5.49
N ALA A 96 3.13 1.69 -4.35
CA ALA A 96 2.68 2.99 -3.87
C ALA A 96 3.85 3.86 -3.40
N THR A 97 4.80 3.28 -2.67
CA THR A 97 5.97 4.01 -2.14
C THR A 97 6.90 4.46 -3.26
N ALA A 98 7.27 3.55 -4.18
CA ALA A 98 8.14 3.89 -5.32
C ALA A 98 7.55 5.00 -6.19
N ALA A 99 6.25 4.96 -6.44
CA ALA A 99 5.57 5.94 -7.27
C ALA A 99 5.44 7.34 -6.62
N LEU A 100 5.80 7.50 -5.34
CA LEU A 100 5.99 8.84 -4.74
C LEU A 100 7.10 9.61 -5.46
N GLY A 101 8.11 8.90 -5.99
CA GLY A 101 9.16 9.53 -6.80
C GLY A 101 8.65 10.16 -8.11
N ASP A 102 7.50 9.71 -8.63
CA ASP A 102 6.87 10.27 -9.82
C ASP A 102 6.08 11.56 -9.54
N ILE A 103 5.88 11.90 -8.27
CA ILE A 103 5.14 13.08 -7.84
C ILE A 103 6.14 14.23 -7.68
N SER A 104 5.85 15.37 -8.30
CA SER A 104 6.67 16.56 -8.10
C SER A 104 6.60 17.02 -6.64
N MET A 105 7.71 16.87 -5.93
CA MET A 105 7.86 17.23 -4.52
C MET A 105 8.35 18.67 -4.33
N THR A 106 8.23 19.53 -5.35
CA THR A 106 8.62 20.93 -5.25
C THR A 106 7.82 21.62 -4.15
N GLY A 107 8.50 22.05 -3.09
CA GLY A 107 7.88 22.70 -1.93
C GLY A 107 7.47 21.73 -0.80
N PHE A 108 7.69 20.43 -0.96
CA PHE A 108 7.51 19.45 0.12
C PHE A 108 8.82 19.24 0.88
N SER A 109 8.71 19.07 2.19
CA SER A 109 9.83 18.76 3.07
C SER A 109 10.04 17.25 3.21
N SER A 110 11.15 16.85 3.82
CA SER A 110 11.38 15.46 4.24
C SER A 110 10.28 14.95 5.16
N ASP A 111 9.73 15.79 6.04
CA ASP A 111 8.63 15.46 6.93
C ASP A 111 7.34 15.13 6.15
N ASN A 112 7.08 15.84 5.05
CA ASN A 112 5.93 15.57 4.20
C ASN A 112 6.06 14.19 3.53
N LEU A 113 7.21 13.89 2.94
CA LEU A 113 7.46 12.57 2.34
C LEU A 113 7.39 11.46 3.39
N THR A 114 7.97 11.69 4.56
CA THR A 114 7.91 10.77 5.70
C THR A 114 6.47 10.47 6.12
N SER A 115 5.62 11.50 6.20
CA SER A 115 4.20 11.36 6.51
C SER A 115 3.44 10.59 5.42
N MET A 116 3.75 10.81 4.15
CA MET A 116 3.14 10.06 3.04
C MET A 116 3.47 8.57 3.13
N ILE A 117 4.72 8.23 3.43
CA ILE A 117 5.19 6.84 3.58
C ILE A 117 4.51 6.16 4.78
N GLU A 118 4.37 6.86 5.91
CA GLU A 118 3.61 6.37 7.07
C GLU A 118 2.16 6.02 6.67
N LYS A 119 1.51 6.89 5.91
CA LYS A 119 0.13 6.69 5.47
C LYS A 119 -0.02 5.58 4.42
N VAL A 120 0.96 5.38 3.57
CA VAL A 120 0.99 4.22 2.65
C VAL A 120 0.97 2.92 3.44
N THR A 121 1.82 2.81 4.46
CA THR A 121 1.89 1.61 5.30
C THR A 121 0.65 1.43 6.17
N ALA A 122 0.15 2.51 6.78
CA ALA A 122 -1.08 2.48 7.57
C ALA A 122 -2.30 2.09 6.72
N GLY A 123 -2.41 2.62 5.51
CA GLY A 123 -3.49 2.28 4.57
C GLY A 123 -3.47 0.80 4.16
N ALA A 124 -2.28 0.25 3.88
CA ALA A 124 -2.13 -1.16 3.57
C ALA A 124 -2.51 -2.05 4.75
N THR A 125 -1.98 -1.75 5.94
CA THR A 125 -2.23 -2.53 7.16
C THR A 125 -3.70 -2.49 7.57
N GLY A 126 -4.29 -1.30 7.69
CA GLY A 126 -5.69 -1.14 8.10
C GLY A 126 -6.68 -1.81 7.14
N ALA A 127 -6.33 -1.88 5.85
CA ALA A 127 -7.17 -2.53 4.86
C ALA A 127 -7.09 -4.07 4.88
N LEU A 128 -6.15 -4.67 5.60
CA LEU A 128 -6.13 -6.13 5.80
C LEU A 128 -7.42 -6.62 6.47
N GLY A 129 -8.02 -5.81 7.37
CA GLY A 129 -9.30 -6.12 7.98
C GLY A 129 -10.47 -6.24 6.99
N LYS A 130 -10.31 -5.76 5.75
CA LYS A 130 -11.31 -5.90 4.69
C LYS A 130 -11.17 -7.20 3.88
N ILE A 131 -10.14 -7.98 4.15
CA ILE A 131 -9.86 -9.26 3.49
C ILE A 131 -10.36 -10.37 4.41
N SER A 132 -11.08 -11.34 3.84
CA SER A 132 -11.47 -12.52 4.62
C SER A 132 -10.23 -13.31 5.01
N MET A 133 -9.94 -13.36 6.30
CA MET A 133 -8.80 -14.07 6.88
C MET A 133 -9.15 -15.47 7.39
N THR A 134 -10.25 -16.06 6.90
CA THR A 134 -10.64 -17.42 7.30
C THR A 134 -9.54 -18.42 6.95
N GLY A 135 -9.00 -19.07 7.96
CA GLY A 135 -7.92 -20.06 7.80
C GLY A 135 -6.51 -19.45 7.91
N TYR A 136 -6.39 -18.15 8.18
CA TYR A 136 -5.12 -17.52 8.50
C TYR A 136 -4.94 -17.45 10.03
N ASP A 137 -3.71 -17.53 10.48
CA ASP A 137 -3.35 -17.44 11.90
C ASP A 137 -2.56 -16.15 12.20
N ALA A 138 -2.15 -15.99 13.45
CA ALA A 138 -1.38 -14.81 13.88
C ALA A 138 0.01 -14.74 13.20
N ALA A 139 0.60 -15.88 12.84
CA ALA A 139 1.87 -15.90 12.12
C ALA A 139 1.70 -15.41 10.67
N ASP A 140 0.60 -15.77 10.01
CA ASP A 140 0.25 -15.27 8.69
C ASP A 140 0.08 -13.75 8.70
N LEU A 141 -0.67 -13.20 9.68
CA LEU A 141 -0.83 -11.76 9.83
C LEU A 141 0.50 -11.07 10.10
N SER A 142 1.33 -11.62 10.98
CA SER A 142 2.68 -11.11 11.25
C SER A 142 3.55 -11.11 9.99
N GLY A 143 3.44 -12.16 9.18
CA GLY A 143 4.10 -12.26 7.88
C GLY A 143 3.67 -11.15 6.92
N MET A 144 2.36 -10.88 6.83
CA MET A 144 1.83 -9.78 6.01
C MET A 144 2.35 -8.41 6.45
N LEU A 145 2.40 -8.15 7.76
CA LEU A 145 2.93 -6.89 8.30
C LEU A 145 4.42 -6.71 7.99
N THR A 146 5.18 -7.79 8.12
CA THR A 146 6.60 -7.80 7.73
C THR A 146 6.76 -7.45 6.24
N LYS A 147 5.91 -8.00 5.39
CA LYS A 147 5.92 -7.75 3.95
C LYS A 147 5.50 -6.31 3.59
N ILE A 148 4.53 -5.74 4.29
CA ILE A 148 4.15 -4.32 4.15
C ILE A 148 5.35 -3.42 4.43
N SER A 149 6.00 -3.64 5.57
CA SER A 149 7.17 -2.85 5.96
C SER A 149 8.35 -3.04 5.00
N ALA A 150 8.61 -4.29 4.58
CA ALA A 150 9.67 -4.59 3.62
C ALA A 150 9.42 -3.95 2.25
N GLY A 151 8.18 -3.98 1.77
CA GLY A 151 7.80 -3.36 0.51
C GLY A 151 8.01 -1.84 0.52
N ALA A 152 7.58 -1.16 1.59
CA ALA A 152 7.79 0.27 1.75
C ALA A 152 9.28 0.61 1.86
N THR A 153 10.02 -0.09 2.72
CA THR A 153 11.45 0.19 2.95
C THR A 153 12.28 -0.08 1.68
N GLY A 154 12.01 -1.19 0.98
CA GLY A 154 12.73 -1.53 -0.25
C GLY A 154 12.53 -0.49 -1.35
N ALA A 155 11.34 0.08 -1.43
CA ALA A 155 11.01 1.09 -2.43
C ALA A 155 11.56 2.50 -2.15
N LEU A 156 12.07 2.78 -0.93
CA LEU A 156 12.72 4.06 -0.64
C LEU A 156 13.89 4.35 -1.57
N GLY A 157 14.62 3.30 -1.98
CA GLY A 157 15.75 3.44 -2.91
C GLY A 157 15.35 3.85 -4.34
N GLU A 158 14.06 3.82 -4.67
CA GLU A 158 13.53 4.22 -5.98
C GLU A 158 13.09 5.70 -6.00
N ILE A 159 13.10 6.37 -4.84
CA ILE A 159 12.74 7.78 -4.72
C ILE A 159 14.02 8.62 -4.81
N GLU A 160 14.04 9.63 -5.68
CA GLU A 160 15.12 10.62 -5.70
C GLU A 160 15.08 11.43 -4.41
N MET A 161 16.16 11.36 -3.63
CA MET A 161 16.27 11.96 -2.31
C MET A 161 17.34 13.06 -2.28
N ASP A 162 17.41 13.88 -3.31
CA ASP A 162 18.34 15.01 -3.34
C ASP A 162 18.04 15.99 -2.17
N GLY A 163 19.04 16.21 -1.33
CA GLY A 163 18.92 17.09 -0.18
C GLY A 163 18.42 16.41 1.11
N TYR A 164 18.16 15.11 1.09
CA TYR A 164 17.85 14.33 2.30
C TYR A 164 19.12 13.77 2.92
N ASP A 165 19.15 13.72 4.25
CA ASP A 165 20.26 13.14 5.00
C ASP A 165 19.92 11.78 5.62
N SER A 166 20.88 11.21 6.35
CA SER A 166 20.68 9.91 7.01
C SER A 166 19.63 9.95 8.13
N ASN A 167 19.36 11.12 8.72
CA ASN A 167 18.34 11.26 9.75
C ASN A 167 16.94 11.27 9.11
N ASP A 168 16.80 11.90 7.96
CA ASP A 168 15.57 11.86 7.19
C ASP A 168 15.22 10.42 6.82
N LEU A 169 16.20 9.67 6.30
CA LEU A 169 15.99 8.25 5.95
C LEU A 169 15.66 7.41 7.18
N ALA A 170 16.33 7.63 8.31
CA ALA A 170 16.01 6.94 9.56
C ALA A 170 14.59 7.24 10.04
N GLY A 171 14.16 8.51 9.94
CA GLY A 171 12.81 8.95 10.24
C GLY A 171 11.77 8.26 9.36
N MET A 172 12.03 8.12 8.06
CA MET A 172 11.16 7.39 7.14
C MET A 172 11.00 5.92 7.54
N VAL A 173 12.08 5.23 7.89
CA VAL A 173 12.03 3.83 8.34
C VAL A 173 11.26 3.69 9.65
N GLU A 174 11.43 4.62 10.59
CA GLU A 174 10.64 4.66 11.83
C GLU A 174 9.14 4.80 11.52
N LYS A 175 8.79 5.68 10.59
CA LYS A 175 7.40 5.93 10.20
C LYS A 175 6.77 4.77 9.44
N ILE A 176 7.52 4.02 8.66
CA ILE A 176 7.07 2.76 8.07
C ILE A 176 6.61 1.78 9.16
N THR A 177 7.41 1.64 10.21
CA THR A 177 7.07 0.76 11.33
C THR A 177 5.87 1.29 12.11
N SER A 178 5.83 2.60 12.39
CA SER A 178 4.71 3.25 13.06
C SER A 178 3.41 3.12 12.28
N GLY A 179 3.43 3.35 10.97
CA GLY A 179 2.25 3.19 10.11
C GLY A 179 1.74 1.75 10.09
N ALA A 180 2.63 0.78 9.96
CA ALA A 180 2.27 -0.63 9.97
C ALA A 180 1.66 -1.07 11.30
N THR A 181 2.29 -0.71 12.43
CA THR A 181 1.83 -1.12 13.77
C THR A 181 0.63 -0.33 14.27
N GLY A 182 0.58 0.98 14.00
CA GLY A 182 -0.49 1.85 14.46
C GLY A 182 -1.86 1.50 13.87
N ALA A 183 -1.88 0.91 12.69
CA ALA A 183 -3.12 0.49 12.03
C ALA A 183 -3.60 -0.91 12.45
N LEU A 184 -2.85 -1.66 13.26
CA LEU A 184 -3.24 -3.02 13.71
C LEU A 184 -4.58 -3.02 14.45
N GLY A 185 -4.87 -2.00 15.25
CA GLY A 185 -6.13 -1.87 15.96
C GLY A 185 -7.37 -1.73 15.06
N GLN A 186 -7.17 -1.55 13.75
CA GLN A 186 -8.25 -1.50 12.77
C GLN A 186 -8.60 -2.88 12.19
N ILE A 187 -7.82 -3.91 12.53
CA ILE A 187 -8.02 -5.27 12.06
C ILE A 187 -8.85 -6.00 13.11
N GLU A 188 -10.01 -6.51 12.73
CA GLU A 188 -10.80 -7.40 13.59
C GLU A 188 -10.05 -8.74 13.69
N MET A 189 -9.70 -9.11 14.92
CA MET A 189 -8.88 -10.29 15.23
C MET A 189 -9.74 -11.46 15.74
N ASP A 190 -10.99 -11.56 15.28
CA ASP A 190 -11.90 -12.63 15.69
C ASP A 190 -11.33 -14.00 15.26
N GLY A 191 -11.08 -14.85 16.25
CA GLY A 191 -10.57 -16.19 16.03
C GLY A 191 -9.05 -16.34 16.09
N TYR A 192 -8.30 -15.28 16.33
CA TYR A 192 -6.87 -15.38 16.62
C TYR A 192 -6.65 -15.73 18.09
N SER A 193 -5.96 -16.83 18.35
CA SER A 193 -5.51 -17.19 19.70
C SER A 193 -4.23 -16.44 20.03
N SER A 194 -4.20 -15.84 21.21
CA SER A 194 -3.00 -15.22 21.79
C SER A 194 -1.96 -16.27 22.15
#